data_238f8e4f6c16d914701710a511160b41
#
_entry.id   238f8e4f6c16d914701710a511160b41
#
_cell.length_a   1.000
_cell.length_b   1.000
_cell.length_c   1.000
_cell.angle_alpha   90.00
_cell.angle_beta   90.00
_cell.angle_gamma   90.00
#
_symmetry.space_group_name_H-M   'P 1'
#
loop_
_entity.id
_entity.type
_entity.pdbx_description
1 polymer ?
#
loop_
_entity_poly.entity_id
_entity_poly.type
_entity_poly.pdbx_seq_one_letter_code
_entity_poly.pdbx_strand_id
1 'polypeptide(L)'
;ARMAPLAMEIMRDIDEETVDFIANYDGRSQEPLVLPSRFPNLLVNGSAGIAVGMATNIPPHNLREIAAAVQWALDNPEASNEETLSALLGIVKGPDFPTRGIIVGRQGIEDAYRTGRGSIQMRAVVEVEEINKRTCLVVTELPYQVNPDNLALKIAELVKDGKIKGIADVRDEGNERLGQRLVIVLRNDATPKIVLNNLYKQTQLQDSFGANMLALVDNVPRTLRLDEFVRHYITHQVEVIIRRTKFRLNEKEKRAHILSGYLKALDALDAVIALIRASATSEQAREGLMKLLEVDELQANAILDMQLRRLAALERQKIIDEFETLMAEIKELKIILNDPAAQRLIIKEELKEIADKYGDDRRTQIIAGESDLSVEDLIPNQDVVVTITRGGYAKRTKADLYRSQRRGGKGVKGAALKQDDIVEHFFTASTHDWLLFLTNQGRVYRAKVHELPDAGRDARGQHVANLLAFKPNETIASVIGINDYASLPYLVIATKGGIVKKSPLSEYDSPRTGGLIAISLKDGDEVVAASAITAKDELLL
;
A
#
# COMPACT_ATOMS: atom_id res chain seq x y z
N ALA A 1 17.51 17.95 -12.22
CA ALA A 1 16.42 17.39 -11.43
C ALA A 1 15.19 18.30 -11.51
N ARG A 2 13.99 17.73 -11.41
CA ARG A 2 12.71 18.45 -11.37
C ARG A 2 11.88 17.90 -10.23
N MET A 3 11.06 18.75 -9.62
CA MET A 3 10.09 18.30 -8.60
C MET A 3 9.01 17.44 -9.23
N ALA A 4 8.61 16.38 -8.52
CA ALA A 4 7.46 15.58 -8.90
C ALA A 4 6.16 16.40 -8.79
N PRO A 5 5.11 16.09 -9.56
CA PRO A 5 3.85 16.84 -9.51
C PRO A 5 3.24 16.95 -8.10
N LEU A 6 3.28 15.90 -7.30
CA LEU A 6 2.80 15.92 -5.93
C LEU A 6 3.65 16.83 -5.02
N ALA A 7 4.97 16.93 -5.26
CA ALA A 7 5.85 17.83 -4.51
C ALA A 7 5.52 19.31 -4.75
N MET A 8 4.94 19.67 -5.90
CA MET A 8 4.47 21.04 -6.18
C MET A 8 3.30 21.43 -5.26
N GLU A 9 2.47 20.47 -4.84
CA GLU A 9 1.37 20.73 -3.91
C GLU A 9 1.85 21.01 -2.47
N ILE A 10 3.08 20.63 -2.14
CA ILE A 10 3.71 20.97 -0.84
C ILE A 10 4.08 22.45 -0.79
N MET A 11 4.50 23.02 -1.94
CA MET A 11 4.98 24.40 -2.04
C MET A 11 3.93 25.36 -2.59
N ARG A 12 2.74 24.89 -2.91
CA ARG A 12 1.71 25.73 -3.51
C ARG A 12 1.34 26.88 -2.58
N ASP A 13 1.12 28.04 -3.17
CA ASP A 13 0.77 29.29 -2.49
C ASP A 13 1.86 29.81 -1.50
N ILE A 14 3.13 29.36 -1.62
CA ILE A 14 4.23 29.79 -0.74
C ILE A 14 4.56 31.28 -0.90
N ASP A 15 4.33 31.83 -2.11
CA ASP A 15 4.57 33.25 -2.44
C ASP A 15 3.43 34.17 -1.95
N GLU A 16 2.40 33.61 -1.30
CA GLU A 16 1.24 34.35 -0.79
C GLU A 16 1.32 34.60 0.74
N GLU A 17 2.52 34.72 1.30
CA GLU A 17 2.77 34.94 2.73
C GLU A 17 2.14 33.89 3.66
N THR A 18 1.96 32.67 3.16
CA THR A 18 1.29 31.58 3.88
C THR A 18 2.09 31.05 5.06
N VAL A 19 3.42 31.17 5.02
CA VAL A 19 4.36 30.69 6.04
C VAL A 19 5.42 31.75 6.33
N ASP A 20 6.10 31.61 7.48
CA ASP A 20 7.19 32.49 7.84
C ASP A 20 8.49 32.07 7.18
N PHE A 21 9.32 33.07 6.85
CA PHE A 21 10.66 32.90 6.30
C PHE A 21 11.70 33.34 7.31
N ILE A 22 12.79 32.60 7.37
CA ILE A 22 13.96 32.88 8.20
C ILE A 22 15.21 32.99 7.34
N ALA A 23 16.26 33.59 7.84
CA ALA A 23 17.54 33.60 7.17
C ALA A 23 18.08 32.15 7.06
N ASN A 24 18.62 31.80 5.89
CA ASN A 24 19.30 30.52 5.71
C ASN A 24 20.63 30.48 6.50
N TYR A 25 21.33 29.32 6.45
CA TYR A 25 22.53 29.06 7.24
C TYR A 25 23.67 30.12 7.06
N ASP A 26 23.75 30.77 5.91
CA ASP A 26 24.78 31.81 5.63
C ASP A 26 24.23 33.24 5.61
N GLY A 27 22.96 33.43 5.90
CA GLY A 27 22.29 34.73 5.96
C GLY A 27 22.13 35.45 4.62
N ARG A 28 22.43 34.79 3.50
CA ARG A 28 22.38 35.41 2.15
C ARG A 28 21.01 35.27 1.46
N SER A 29 20.23 34.32 1.89
CA SER A 29 18.88 34.02 1.36
C SER A 29 17.93 33.78 2.50
N GLN A 30 16.64 33.76 2.19
CA GLN A 30 15.60 33.35 3.14
C GLN A 30 15.10 31.96 2.76
N GLU A 31 14.74 31.19 3.76
CA GLU A 31 14.12 29.88 3.61
C GLU A 31 12.83 29.80 4.45
N PRO A 32 11.81 29.05 4.00
CA PRO A 32 10.58 28.90 4.77
C PRO A 32 10.85 28.08 6.04
N LEU A 33 10.30 28.52 7.16
CA LEU A 33 10.39 27.80 8.45
C LEU A 33 9.67 26.45 8.36
N VAL A 34 8.51 26.44 7.70
CA VAL A 34 7.70 25.27 7.36
C VAL A 34 7.11 25.44 5.96
N LEU A 35 6.66 24.35 5.34
CA LEU A 35 6.02 24.44 4.03
C LEU A 35 4.48 24.51 4.16
N PRO A 36 3.76 25.18 3.25
CA PRO A 36 2.30 25.27 3.28
C PRO A 36 1.62 23.91 3.25
N SER A 37 2.15 22.99 2.45
CA SER A 37 1.80 21.57 2.35
C SER A 37 0.30 21.23 2.39
N ARG A 38 -0.37 21.25 1.23
CA ARG A 38 -1.82 20.98 1.10
C ARG A 38 -2.24 19.55 1.45
N PHE A 39 -1.32 18.67 1.80
CA PHE A 39 -1.56 17.33 2.34
C PHE A 39 -0.56 17.03 3.46
N PRO A 40 -0.87 16.14 4.41
CA PRO A 40 -0.01 15.85 5.55
C PRO A 40 1.22 15.01 5.15
N ASN A 41 2.18 15.65 4.49
CA ASN A 41 3.36 15.03 3.89
C ASN A 41 4.17 14.20 4.90
N LEU A 42 4.26 14.65 6.15
CA LEU A 42 5.02 13.96 7.20
C LEU A 42 4.45 12.56 7.48
N LEU A 43 3.13 12.40 7.43
CA LEU A 43 2.48 11.08 7.55
C LEU A 43 2.52 10.29 6.25
N VAL A 44 2.31 10.94 5.09
CA VAL A 44 2.24 10.26 3.80
C VAL A 44 3.59 9.69 3.39
N ASN A 45 4.65 10.50 3.43
CA ASN A 45 6.00 10.06 3.06
C ASN A 45 6.82 9.51 4.23
N GLY A 46 6.40 9.78 5.47
CA GLY A 46 7.18 9.45 6.64
C GLY A 46 8.45 10.29 6.76
N SER A 47 9.25 10.02 7.79
CA SER A 47 10.54 10.65 8.01
C SER A 47 11.43 9.76 8.87
N ALA A 48 12.72 9.71 8.55
CA ALA A 48 13.72 9.08 9.39
C ALA A 48 14.89 10.05 9.58
N GLY A 49 15.29 10.27 10.82
CA GLY A 49 16.38 11.18 11.15
C GLY A 49 16.98 10.91 12.52
N ILE A 50 18.27 11.17 12.63
CA ILE A 50 19.04 10.97 13.86
C ILE A 50 19.61 12.33 14.27
N ALA A 51 19.24 12.79 15.45
CA ALA A 51 19.78 13.98 16.09
C ALA A 51 20.52 13.63 17.39
N VAL A 52 21.18 14.60 18.01
CA VAL A 52 21.83 14.38 19.29
C VAL A 52 20.77 14.22 20.38
N GLY A 53 20.77 13.05 21.03
CA GLY A 53 19.84 12.75 22.13
C GLY A 53 18.42 12.33 21.69
N MET A 54 18.08 12.35 20.39
CA MET A 54 16.77 11.95 19.90
C MET A 54 16.82 11.43 18.46
N ALA A 55 15.85 10.63 18.09
CA ALA A 55 15.68 10.14 16.72
C ALA A 55 14.19 10.13 16.36
N THR A 56 13.88 10.37 15.09
CA THR A 56 12.55 10.18 14.55
C THR A 56 12.56 9.04 13.53
N ASN A 57 11.48 8.27 13.51
CA ASN A 57 11.26 7.22 12.50
C ASN A 57 9.76 7.06 12.28
N ILE A 58 9.20 7.93 11.45
CA ILE A 58 7.77 7.97 11.12
C ILE A 58 7.56 7.15 9.87
N PRO A 59 6.71 6.10 9.89
CA PRO A 59 6.45 5.28 8.72
C PRO A 59 5.60 6.05 7.68
N PRO A 60 5.77 5.76 6.38
CA PRO A 60 4.89 6.29 5.33
C PRO A 60 3.52 5.63 5.38
N HIS A 61 2.48 6.36 4.90
CA HIS A 61 1.10 5.92 4.90
C HIS A 61 0.44 6.15 3.54
N ASN A 62 -0.66 5.46 3.30
CA ASN A 62 -1.45 5.64 2.09
C ASN A 62 -2.14 7.02 2.09
N LEU A 63 -2.00 7.77 0.99
CA LEU A 63 -2.54 9.12 0.86
C LEU A 63 -4.06 9.15 1.03
N ARG A 64 -4.78 8.18 0.45
CA ARG A 64 -6.25 8.11 0.55
C ARG A 64 -6.72 7.85 1.99
N GLU A 65 -6.03 6.97 2.72
CA GLU A 65 -6.35 6.68 4.12
C GLU A 65 -6.10 7.90 5.01
N ILE A 66 -4.97 8.58 4.83
CA ILE A 66 -4.65 9.79 5.60
C ILE A 66 -5.58 10.95 5.24
N ALA A 67 -5.91 11.13 3.96
CA ALA A 67 -6.89 12.14 3.54
C ALA A 67 -8.28 11.85 4.16
N ALA A 68 -8.73 10.61 4.16
CA ALA A 68 -9.98 10.22 4.80
C ALA A 68 -9.96 10.45 6.34
N ALA A 69 -8.82 10.22 6.99
CA ALA A 69 -8.63 10.49 8.40
C ALA A 69 -8.75 11.99 8.73
N VAL A 70 -8.10 12.85 7.93
CA VAL A 70 -8.21 14.30 8.07
C VAL A 70 -9.64 14.78 7.80
N GLN A 71 -10.29 14.26 6.76
CA GLN A 71 -11.68 14.60 6.44
C GLN A 71 -12.63 14.24 7.58
N TRP A 72 -12.45 13.06 8.19
CA TRP A 72 -13.26 12.67 9.36
C TRP A 72 -13.09 13.65 10.52
N ALA A 73 -11.84 14.06 10.81
CA ALA A 73 -11.55 15.02 11.88
C ALA A 73 -12.12 16.41 11.59
N LEU A 74 -12.12 16.86 10.33
CA LEU A 74 -12.76 18.13 9.91
C LEU A 74 -14.29 18.09 10.04
N ASP A 75 -14.90 16.93 9.82
CA ASP A 75 -16.36 16.74 9.96
C ASP A 75 -16.80 16.61 11.43
N ASN A 76 -15.86 16.24 12.34
CA ASN A 76 -16.12 16.04 13.76
C ASN A 76 -15.22 16.92 14.65
N PRO A 77 -15.29 18.27 14.54
CA PRO A 77 -14.38 19.17 15.23
C PRO A 77 -14.51 19.13 16.77
N GLU A 78 -15.65 18.71 17.28
CA GLU A 78 -15.96 18.63 18.72
C GLU A 78 -15.62 17.26 19.33
N ALA A 79 -15.16 16.29 18.52
CA ALA A 79 -14.82 14.96 19.02
C ALA A 79 -13.64 15.02 19.99
N SER A 80 -13.72 14.26 21.07
CA SER A 80 -12.62 14.11 22.03
C SER A 80 -11.41 13.42 21.40
N ASN A 81 -10.25 13.53 22.02
CA ASN A 81 -9.00 12.91 21.54
C ASN A 81 -9.14 11.39 21.40
N GLU A 82 -9.81 10.72 22.33
CA GLU A 82 -10.01 9.27 22.31
C GLU A 82 -11.02 8.83 21.25
N GLU A 83 -12.08 9.57 21.04
CA GLU A 83 -13.04 9.32 19.95
C GLU A 83 -12.37 9.49 18.60
N THR A 84 -11.60 10.58 18.43
CA THR A 84 -10.82 10.84 17.22
C THR A 84 -9.84 9.69 16.97
N LEU A 85 -9.00 9.34 17.94
CA LEU A 85 -8.03 8.26 17.77
C LEU A 85 -8.71 6.92 17.42
N SER A 86 -9.81 6.60 18.07
CA SER A 86 -10.55 5.36 17.81
C SER A 86 -11.12 5.31 16.39
N ALA A 87 -11.65 6.42 15.89
CA ALA A 87 -12.12 6.54 14.51
C ALA A 87 -10.95 6.43 13.51
N LEU A 88 -9.84 7.13 13.78
CA LEU A 88 -8.67 7.10 12.91
C LEU A 88 -8.02 5.71 12.81
N LEU A 89 -8.00 4.93 13.88
CA LEU A 89 -7.55 3.52 13.87
C LEU A 89 -8.41 2.61 12.97
N GLY A 90 -9.67 2.98 12.75
CA GLY A 90 -10.56 2.29 11.80
C GLY A 90 -10.29 2.68 10.33
N ILE A 91 -9.90 3.94 10.10
CA ILE A 91 -9.68 4.51 8.77
C ILE A 91 -8.26 4.20 8.28
N VAL A 92 -7.24 4.55 9.06
CA VAL A 92 -5.83 4.32 8.75
C VAL A 92 -5.45 2.91 9.19
N LYS A 93 -5.42 1.99 8.24
CA LYS A 93 -5.21 0.57 8.54
C LYS A 93 -3.80 0.27 9.07
N GLY A 94 -2.82 1.07 8.69
CA GLY A 94 -1.42 0.93 9.06
C GLY A 94 -0.49 1.63 8.08
N PRO A 95 0.82 1.57 8.28
CA PRO A 95 1.80 2.04 7.32
C PRO A 95 1.60 1.43 5.94
N ASP A 96 1.97 2.17 4.89
CA ASP A 96 1.95 1.74 3.51
C ASP A 96 3.32 1.98 2.88
N PHE A 97 4.14 0.94 2.86
CA PHE A 97 5.53 1.05 2.44
C PHE A 97 5.68 1.07 0.91
N PRO A 98 6.56 1.90 0.34
CA PRO A 98 6.82 1.95 -1.09
C PRO A 98 7.39 0.65 -1.64
N THR A 99 8.08 -0.14 -0.81
CA THR A 99 8.60 -1.47 -1.16
C THR A 99 7.56 -2.58 -1.06
N ARG A 100 6.30 -2.22 -0.74
CA ARG A 100 5.20 -3.18 -0.54
C ARG A 100 5.44 -4.09 0.66
N GLY A 101 5.50 -5.43 0.47
CA GLY A 101 5.70 -6.39 1.54
C GLY A 101 4.45 -6.61 2.39
N ILE A 102 4.63 -7.33 3.47
CA ILE A 102 3.56 -7.75 4.38
C ILE A 102 3.84 -7.25 5.79
N ILE A 103 2.86 -6.64 6.43
CA ILE A 103 2.87 -6.37 7.87
C ILE A 103 2.16 -7.50 8.59
N VAL A 104 2.80 -8.02 9.63
CA VAL A 104 2.33 -9.16 10.42
C VAL A 104 1.77 -8.68 11.75
N GLY A 105 0.47 -8.89 11.96
CA GLY A 105 -0.22 -8.44 13.16
C GLY A 105 -0.53 -6.95 13.17
N ARG A 106 -1.41 -6.53 14.07
CA ARG A 106 -1.86 -5.13 14.22
C ARG A 106 -1.33 -4.46 15.47
N GLN A 107 -0.85 -5.23 16.44
CA GLN A 107 -0.45 -4.71 17.75
C GLN A 107 0.60 -3.59 17.65
N GLY A 108 1.67 -3.81 16.87
CA GLY A 108 2.71 -2.79 16.69
C GLY A 108 2.21 -1.51 16.00
N ILE A 109 1.21 -1.61 15.13
CA ILE A 109 0.54 -0.45 14.51
C ILE A 109 -0.27 0.31 15.56
N GLU A 110 -1.08 -0.41 16.34
CA GLU A 110 -1.91 0.20 17.39
C GLU A 110 -1.07 0.87 18.46
N ASP A 111 0.03 0.24 18.89
CA ASP A 111 0.97 0.81 19.84
C ASP A 111 1.58 2.11 19.29
N ALA A 112 2.05 2.10 18.02
CA ALA A 112 2.60 3.29 17.37
C ALA A 112 1.59 4.45 17.30
N TYR A 113 0.34 4.16 16.95
CA TYR A 113 -0.68 5.20 16.80
C TYR A 113 -1.22 5.72 18.13
N ARG A 114 -1.27 4.88 19.16
CA ARG A 114 -1.73 5.25 20.51
C ARG A 114 -0.67 5.93 21.35
N THR A 115 0.60 5.56 21.19
CA THR A 115 1.67 6.02 22.08
C THR A 115 2.76 6.81 21.36
N GLY A 116 2.72 6.85 20.03
CA GLY A 116 3.79 7.38 19.20
C GLY A 116 5.01 6.45 19.08
N ARG A 117 4.96 5.23 19.66
CA ARG A 117 6.04 4.23 19.58
C ARG A 117 5.47 2.84 19.38
N GLY A 118 6.05 2.08 18.44
CA GLY A 118 5.63 0.71 18.17
C GLY A 118 6.64 -0.05 17.35
N SER A 119 6.61 -1.38 17.47
CA SER A 119 7.43 -2.29 16.66
C SER A 119 6.54 -3.00 15.65
N ILE A 120 6.65 -2.61 14.38
CA ILE A 120 5.81 -3.11 13.29
C ILE A 120 6.58 -4.19 12.56
N GLN A 121 6.13 -5.44 12.68
CA GLN A 121 6.79 -6.56 12.05
C GLN A 121 6.45 -6.62 10.55
N MET A 122 7.50 -6.66 9.71
CA MET A 122 7.39 -6.73 8.25
C MET A 122 7.99 -8.04 7.76
N ARG A 123 7.41 -8.57 6.69
CA ARG A 123 7.93 -9.74 5.96
C ARG A 123 8.00 -9.48 4.46
N ALA A 124 8.99 -10.10 3.84
CA ALA A 124 9.12 -10.21 2.39
C ALA A 124 7.99 -11.05 1.79
N VAL A 125 7.61 -10.76 0.56
CA VAL A 125 6.79 -11.65 -0.26
C VAL A 125 7.72 -12.62 -0.96
N VAL A 126 7.48 -13.91 -0.73
CA VAL A 126 8.32 -14.99 -1.26
C VAL A 126 7.45 -16.02 -1.95
N GLU A 127 7.73 -16.28 -3.21
CA GLU A 127 7.06 -17.30 -4.03
C GLU A 127 7.98 -18.52 -4.21
N VAL A 128 7.36 -19.70 -4.33
CA VAL A 128 8.11 -20.93 -4.63
C VAL A 128 7.97 -21.22 -6.11
N GLU A 129 9.06 -21.07 -6.85
CA GLU A 129 9.10 -21.33 -8.30
C GLU A 129 10.03 -22.50 -8.64
N GLU A 130 9.79 -23.17 -9.75
CA GLU A 130 10.74 -24.11 -10.35
C GLU A 130 11.48 -23.46 -11.50
N ILE A 131 12.78 -23.19 -11.31
CA ILE A 131 13.65 -22.57 -12.32
C ILE A 131 14.74 -23.58 -12.70
N ASN A 132 14.82 -23.93 -13.99
CA ASN A 132 15.80 -24.90 -14.51
C ASN A 132 15.78 -26.25 -13.76
N LYS A 133 14.60 -26.76 -13.43
CA LYS A 133 14.39 -28.01 -12.68
C LYS A 133 14.91 -27.99 -11.24
N ARG A 134 15.06 -26.80 -10.66
CA ARG A 134 15.40 -26.62 -9.26
C ARG A 134 14.33 -25.79 -8.59
N THR A 135 13.97 -26.18 -7.39
CA THR A 135 13.07 -25.38 -6.55
C THR A 135 13.81 -24.13 -6.08
N CYS A 136 13.20 -22.98 -6.26
CA CYS A 136 13.74 -21.69 -5.86
C CYS A 136 12.73 -20.96 -4.97
N LEU A 137 13.23 -20.21 -4.00
CA LEU A 137 12.48 -19.19 -3.31
C LEU A 137 12.75 -17.86 -4.03
N VAL A 138 11.72 -17.26 -4.57
CA VAL A 138 11.81 -16.01 -5.32
C VAL A 138 11.22 -14.90 -4.47
N VAL A 139 12.06 -13.96 -4.06
CA VAL A 139 11.66 -12.80 -3.26
C VAL A 139 11.29 -11.68 -4.23
N THR A 140 10.02 -11.32 -4.26
CA THR A 140 9.46 -10.29 -5.14
C THR A 140 9.26 -8.94 -4.45
N GLU A 141 9.11 -8.95 -3.12
CA GLU A 141 8.97 -7.73 -2.33
C GLU A 141 9.78 -7.88 -1.02
N LEU A 142 10.41 -6.79 -0.60
CA LEU A 142 11.25 -6.76 0.61
C LEU A 142 10.65 -5.86 1.69
N PRO A 143 10.95 -6.12 2.98
CA PRO A 143 10.66 -5.20 4.04
C PRO A 143 11.26 -3.81 3.76
N TYR A 144 10.56 -2.78 4.21
CA TYR A 144 11.01 -1.39 4.00
C TYR A 144 12.39 -1.14 4.63
N GLN A 145 13.23 -0.39 3.94
CA GLN A 145 14.62 -0.06 4.31
C GLN A 145 15.62 -1.23 4.26
N VAL A 146 15.23 -2.40 3.77
CA VAL A 146 16.16 -3.52 3.54
C VAL A 146 16.86 -3.38 2.21
N ASN A 147 18.20 -3.41 2.25
CA ASN A 147 19.03 -3.41 1.05
C ASN A 147 19.16 -4.84 0.50
N PRO A 148 18.79 -5.12 -0.77
CA PRO A 148 18.84 -6.46 -1.36
C PRO A 148 20.25 -7.03 -1.46
N ASP A 149 21.26 -6.21 -1.75
CA ASP A 149 22.65 -6.68 -1.87
C ASP A 149 23.20 -7.14 -0.52
N ASN A 150 22.97 -6.35 0.53
CA ASN A 150 23.37 -6.71 1.90
C ASN A 150 22.62 -7.96 2.39
N LEU A 151 21.36 -8.11 2.03
CA LEU A 151 20.59 -9.29 2.33
C LEU A 151 21.15 -10.53 1.64
N ALA A 152 21.47 -10.44 0.34
CA ALA A 152 22.07 -11.53 -0.42
C ALA A 152 23.43 -11.95 0.16
N LEU A 153 24.29 -11.01 0.52
CA LEU A 153 25.56 -11.26 1.19
C LEU A 153 25.36 -11.95 2.55
N LYS A 154 24.39 -11.48 3.34
CA LYS A 154 24.07 -12.07 4.65
C LYS A 154 23.59 -13.51 4.51
N ILE A 155 22.75 -13.80 3.52
CA ILE A 155 22.30 -15.18 3.24
C ILE A 155 23.51 -16.06 2.88
N ALA A 156 24.38 -15.58 1.99
CA ALA A 156 25.59 -16.32 1.59
C ALA A 156 26.53 -16.60 2.77
N GLU A 157 26.72 -15.64 3.68
CA GLU A 157 27.49 -15.84 4.92
C GLU A 157 26.87 -16.94 5.82
N LEU A 158 25.56 -16.89 6.04
CA LEU A 158 24.87 -17.87 6.88
C LEU A 158 24.91 -19.29 6.29
N VAL A 159 24.91 -19.40 4.96
CA VAL A 159 25.08 -20.68 4.26
C VAL A 159 26.53 -21.17 4.42
N LYS A 160 27.53 -20.30 4.26
CA LYS A 160 28.95 -20.64 4.44
C LYS A 160 29.26 -21.07 5.87
N ASP A 161 28.67 -20.39 6.85
CA ASP A 161 28.79 -20.74 8.28
C ASP A 161 28.01 -22.00 8.68
N GLY A 162 27.23 -22.59 7.75
CA GLY A 162 26.41 -23.77 8.03
C GLY A 162 25.19 -23.52 8.91
N LYS A 163 24.86 -22.24 9.19
CA LYS A 163 23.67 -21.86 10.01
C LYS A 163 22.37 -22.09 9.27
N ILE A 164 22.36 -21.86 7.95
CA ILE A 164 21.24 -22.19 7.07
C ILE A 164 21.71 -23.27 6.10
N LYS A 165 20.97 -24.39 6.10
CA LYS A 165 21.22 -25.52 5.19
C LYS A 165 20.18 -25.53 4.07
N GLY A 166 20.49 -26.21 2.96
CA GLY A 166 19.53 -26.42 1.89
C GLY A 166 19.53 -25.36 0.79
N ILE A 167 20.37 -24.33 0.87
CA ILE A 167 20.56 -23.32 -0.19
C ILE A 167 21.78 -23.72 -1.04
N ALA A 168 21.63 -23.65 -2.37
CA ALA A 168 22.68 -23.94 -3.34
C ALA A 168 23.30 -22.67 -3.89
N ASP A 169 22.50 -21.62 -4.15
CA ASP A 169 22.93 -20.37 -4.77
C ASP A 169 21.97 -19.23 -4.44
N VAL A 170 22.44 -17.98 -4.53
CA VAL A 170 21.63 -16.77 -4.34
C VAL A 170 21.99 -15.81 -5.47
N ARG A 171 20.98 -15.32 -6.20
CA ARG A 171 21.15 -14.43 -7.35
C ARG A 171 20.16 -13.29 -7.29
N ASP A 172 20.64 -12.08 -7.54
CA ASP A 172 19.76 -10.95 -7.83
C ASP A 172 19.49 -10.89 -9.33
N GLU A 173 18.25 -11.11 -9.71
CA GLU A 173 17.75 -11.04 -11.08
C GLU A 173 16.86 -9.80 -11.28
N GLY A 174 16.80 -8.90 -10.26
CA GLY A 174 16.03 -7.68 -10.29
C GLY A 174 16.52 -6.70 -11.37
N ASN A 175 15.61 -6.01 -12.01
CA ASN A 175 15.89 -4.93 -12.94
C ASN A 175 14.68 -3.98 -13.07
N GLU A 176 14.84 -2.85 -13.78
CA GLU A 176 13.77 -1.86 -13.95
C GLU A 176 12.46 -2.42 -14.55
N ARG A 177 12.53 -3.51 -15.33
CA ARG A 177 11.36 -4.16 -15.95
C ARG A 177 10.65 -5.13 -15.02
N LEU A 178 11.42 -5.93 -14.28
CA LEU A 178 10.91 -7.02 -13.42
C LEU A 178 10.67 -6.54 -11.97
N GLY A 179 11.24 -5.39 -11.60
CA GLY A 179 11.28 -4.95 -10.22
C GLY A 179 12.24 -5.81 -9.39
N GLN A 180 11.95 -5.91 -8.09
CA GLN A 180 12.72 -6.74 -7.15
C GLN A 180 12.54 -8.23 -7.46
N ARG A 181 13.64 -8.95 -7.63
CA ARG A 181 13.66 -10.39 -7.87
C ARG A 181 14.94 -11.03 -7.35
N LEU A 182 14.96 -11.38 -6.07
CA LEU A 182 16.06 -12.12 -5.45
C LEU A 182 15.73 -13.61 -5.49
N VAL A 183 16.51 -14.39 -6.23
CA VAL A 183 16.31 -15.83 -6.44
C VAL A 183 17.23 -16.62 -5.54
N ILE A 184 16.67 -17.40 -4.62
CA ILE A 184 17.39 -18.28 -3.70
C ILE A 184 17.18 -19.72 -4.20
N VAL A 185 18.19 -20.30 -4.80
CA VAL A 185 18.16 -21.65 -5.38
C VAL A 185 18.34 -22.69 -4.27
N LEU A 186 17.41 -23.61 -4.16
CA LEU A 186 17.48 -24.67 -3.14
C LEU A 186 18.25 -25.90 -3.65
N ARG A 187 18.79 -26.67 -2.71
CA ARG A 187 19.30 -28.03 -2.98
C ARG A 187 18.14 -28.99 -3.19
N ASN A 188 18.37 -30.06 -3.91
CA ASN A 188 17.32 -31.04 -4.23
C ASN A 188 16.74 -31.76 -3.01
N ASP A 189 17.50 -31.84 -1.91
CA ASP A 189 17.14 -32.45 -0.63
C ASP A 189 16.51 -31.46 0.37
N ALA A 190 16.39 -30.18 -0.01
CA ALA A 190 15.87 -29.14 0.87
C ALA A 190 14.35 -29.02 0.81
N THR A 191 13.73 -28.88 1.97
CA THR A 191 12.31 -28.55 2.09
C THR A 191 12.14 -27.02 2.07
N PRO A 192 11.46 -26.43 1.07
CA PRO A 192 11.35 -24.97 0.93
C PRO A 192 10.83 -24.28 2.18
N LYS A 193 9.83 -24.87 2.84
CA LYS A 193 9.23 -24.36 4.09
C LYS A 193 10.25 -24.21 5.22
N ILE A 194 11.09 -25.20 5.42
CA ILE A 194 12.12 -25.19 6.49
C ILE A 194 13.17 -24.12 6.20
N VAL A 195 13.61 -24.03 4.94
CA VAL A 195 14.59 -23.01 4.53
C VAL A 195 14.02 -21.62 4.69
N LEU A 196 12.78 -21.37 4.23
CA LEU A 196 12.12 -20.07 4.33
C LEU A 196 11.92 -19.64 5.79
N ASN A 197 11.49 -20.53 6.66
CA ASN A 197 11.34 -20.24 8.09
C ASN A 197 12.70 -19.88 8.75
N ASN A 198 13.77 -20.56 8.36
CA ASN A 198 15.12 -20.23 8.84
C ASN A 198 15.57 -18.86 8.31
N LEU A 199 15.26 -18.52 7.06
CA LEU A 199 15.55 -17.23 6.47
C LEU A 199 14.79 -16.10 7.19
N TYR A 200 13.51 -16.26 7.48
CA TYR A 200 12.75 -15.28 8.28
C TYR A 200 13.32 -15.09 9.68
N LYS A 201 13.78 -16.16 10.30
CA LYS A 201 14.33 -16.12 11.67
C LYS A 201 15.72 -15.48 11.74
N GLN A 202 16.54 -15.61 10.70
CA GLN A 202 17.96 -15.27 10.74
C GLN A 202 18.39 -14.13 9.82
N THR A 203 17.47 -13.62 8.99
CA THR A 203 17.76 -12.57 7.99
C THR A 203 16.69 -11.50 7.98
N GLN A 204 16.97 -10.40 7.28
CA GLN A 204 16.04 -9.29 7.08
C GLN A 204 14.91 -9.59 6.07
N LEU A 205 14.70 -10.85 5.68
CA LEU A 205 13.44 -11.23 5.01
C LEU A 205 12.23 -11.07 5.95
N GLN A 206 12.47 -11.09 7.26
CA GLN A 206 11.56 -10.57 8.26
C GLN A 206 12.33 -9.57 9.13
N ASP A 207 11.80 -8.36 9.26
CA ASP A 207 12.40 -7.30 10.05
C ASP A 207 11.33 -6.49 10.76
N SER A 208 11.72 -5.70 11.75
CA SER A 208 10.81 -4.87 12.51
C SER A 208 11.08 -3.40 12.25
N PHE A 209 10.06 -2.66 11.81
CA PHE A 209 10.11 -1.21 11.74
C PHE A 209 9.82 -0.63 13.12
N GLY A 210 10.85 -0.07 13.76
CA GLY A 210 10.71 0.62 15.04
C GLY A 210 10.13 2.02 14.84
N ALA A 211 8.80 2.15 14.91
CA ALA A 211 8.16 3.45 14.79
C ALA A 211 8.47 4.32 16.00
N ASN A 212 8.94 5.53 15.77
CA ASN A 212 9.12 6.60 16.74
C ASN A 212 8.59 7.90 16.13
N MET A 213 7.35 8.24 16.44
CA MET A 213 6.61 9.32 15.83
C MET A 213 6.92 10.66 16.51
N LEU A 214 8.22 10.99 16.55
CA LEU A 214 8.72 12.23 17.12
C LEU A 214 8.71 13.33 16.05
N ALA A 215 8.09 14.46 16.37
CA ALA A 215 8.04 15.65 15.53
C ALA A 215 8.26 16.92 16.36
N LEU A 216 8.58 18.02 15.69
CA LEU A 216 8.68 19.33 16.31
C LEU A 216 7.31 20.00 16.29
N VAL A 217 6.84 20.41 17.47
CA VAL A 217 5.66 21.25 17.63
C VAL A 217 6.12 22.52 18.33
N ASP A 218 5.99 23.66 17.68
CA ASP A 218 6.49 24.97 18.16
C ASP A 218 7.98 24.89 18.56
N ASN A 219 8.79 24.26 17.71
CA ASN A 219 10.23 23.99 17.91
C ASN A 219 10.55 23.09 19.13
N VAL A 220 9.56 22.45 19.74
CA VAL A 220 9.76 21.50 20.84
C VAL A 220 9.55 20.08 20.34
N PRO A 221 10.53 19.16 20.54
CA PRO A 221 10.37 17.77 20.15
C PRO A 221 9.32 17.06 21.01
N ARG A 222 8.35 16.45 20.38
CA ARG A 222 7.27 15.69 21.02
C ARG A 222 7.05 14.36 20.29
N THR A 223 6.83 13.29 21.05
CA THR A 223 6.33 12.02 20.50
C THR A 223 4.82 12.13 20.42
N LEU A 224 4.27 12.08 19.21
CA LEU A 224 2.86 12.36 18.94
C LEU A 224 2.09 11.08 18.63
N ARG A 225 0.83 11.07 19.02
CA ARG A 225 -0.19 10.10 18.63
C ARG A 225 -0.71 10.43 17.23
N LEU A 226 -1.37 9.49 16.58
CA LEU A 226 -1.92 9.70 15.23
C LEU A 226 -2.94 10.86 15.20
N ASP A 227 -3.83 10.95 16.19
CA ASP A 227 -4.82 12.03 16.31
C ASP A 227 -4.17 13.41 16.49
N GLU A 228 -3.04 13.48 17.20
CA GLU A 228 -2.29 14.72 17.39
C GLU A 228 -1.64 15.20 16.08
N PHE A 229 -1.07 14.28 15.28
CA PHE A 229 -0.56 14.63 13.94
C PHE A 229 -1.66 15.23 13.05
N VAL A 230 -2.81 14.58 13.00
CA VAL A 230 -3.96 15.05 12.20
C VAL A 230 -4.41 16.43 12.68
N ARG A 231 -4.49 16.64 14.00
CA ARG A 231 -4.90 17.92 14.58
C ARG A 231 -3.90 19.04 14.29
N HIS A 232 -2.61 18.80 14.49
CA HIS A 232 -1.58 19.79 14.18
C HIS A 232 -1.59 20.14 12.69
N TYR A 233 -1.78 19.17 11.82
CA TYR A 233 -1.92 19.41 10.39
C TYR A 233 -3.14 20.31 10.08
N ILE A 234 -4.32 20.02 10.65
CA ILE A 234 -5.53 20.83 10.46
C ILE A 234 -5.30 22.26 10.96
N THR A 235 -4.71 22.43 12.14
CA THR A 235 -4.39 23.75 12.72
C THR A 235 -3.47 24.53 11.79
N HIS A 236 -2.42 23.91 11.27
CA HIS A 236 -1.51 24.50 10.31
C HIS A 236 -2.24 24.91 9.01
N GLN A 237 -3.09 24.05 8.46
CA GLN A 237 -3.83 24.34 7.25
C GLN A 237 -4.83 25.50 7.43
N VAL A 238 -5.49 25.58 8.57
CA VAL A 238 -6.36 26.73 8.90
C VAL A 238 -5.55 28.01 8.88
N GLU A 239 -4.36 28.02 9.47
CA GLU A 239 -3.47 29.19 9.45
C GLU A 239 -3.03 29.55 8.02
N VAL A 240 -2.62 28.57 7.23
CA VAL A 240 -2.23 28.77 5.82
C VAL A 240 -3.39 29.39 5.04
N ILE A 241 -4.62 28.89 5.20
CA ILE A 241 -5.81 29.43 4.50
C ILE A 241 -6.11 30.85 4.97
N ILE A 242 -6.05 31.14 6.25
CA ILE A 242 -6.28 32.48 6.78
C ILE A 242 -5.25 33.46 6.20
N ARG A 243 -3.96 33.10 6.21
CA ARG A 243 -2.87 33.96 5.70
C ARG A 243 -2.99 34.16 4.18
N ARG A 244 -3.22 33.12 3.42
CA ARG A 244 -3.47 33.15 1.97
C ARG A 244 -4.67 34.05 1.65
N THR A 245 -5.76 33.89 2.37
CA THR A 245 -6.98 34.66 2.17
C THR A 245 -6.76 36.14 2.48
N LYS A 246 -6.00 36.46 3.55
CA LYS A 246 -5.62 37.86 3.88
C LYS A 246 -4.77 38.45 2.77
N PHE A 247 -3.78 37.74 2.27
CA PHE A 247 -2.93 38.19 1.18
C PHE A 247 -3.77 38.51 -0.07
N ARG A 248 -4.60 37.56 -0.50
CA ARG A 248 -5.49 37.75 -1.66
C ARG A 248 -6.48 38.87 -1.46
N LEU A 249 -7.05 38.99 -0.28
CA LEU A 249 -7.95 40.08 0.07
C LEU A 249 -7.24 41.45 -0.04
N ASN A 250 -6.07 41.58 0.51
CA ASN A 250 -5.29 42.82 0.46
C ASN A 250 -4.98 43.24 -0.98
N GLU A 251 -4.54 42.27 -1.82
CA GLU A 251 -4.25 42.57 -3.23
C GLU A 251 -5.51 42.96 -4.01
N LYS A 252 -6.66 42.31 -3.76
CA LYS A 252 -7.93 42.62 -4.40
C LYS A 252 -8.49 43.98 -3.88
N GLU A 253 -8.38 44.26 -2.60
CA GLU A 253 -8.78 45.56 -2.03
C GLU A 253 -7.94 46.70 -2.59
N LYS A 254 -6.62 46.56 -2.70
CA LYS A 254 -5.74 47.56 -3.37
C LYS A 254 -6.19 47.78 -4.83
N ARG A 255 -6.47 46.71 -5.57
CA ARG A 255 -6.93 46.84 -6.96
C ARG A 255 -8.29 47.48 -7.07
N ALA A 256 -9.26 47.06 -6.25
CA ALA A 256 -10.60 47.63 -6.20
C ALA A 256 -10.56 49.15 -5.82
N HIS A 257 -9.67 49.50 -4.90
CA HIS A 257 -9.45 50.88 -4.50
C HIS A 257 -9.01 51.77 -5.66
N ILE A 258 -8.05 51.29 -6.48
CA ILE A 258 -7.63 52.03 -7.68
C ILE A 258 -8.79 52.13 -8.71
N LEU A 259 -9.54 51.02 -8.95
CA LEU A 259 -10.66 51.02 -9.87
C LEU A 259 -11.79 51.96 -9.43
N SER A 260 -12.06 52.08 -8.12
CA SER A 260 -13.03 53.03 -7.60
C SER A 260 -12.65 54.48 -7.92
N GLY A 261 -11.34 54.81 -7.87
CA GLY A 261 -10.82 56.09 -8.31
C GLY A 261 -11.03 56.33 -9.81
N TYR A 262 -10.77 55.31 -10.64
CA TYR A 262 -11.04 55.40 -12.09
C TYR A 262 -12.51 55.62 -12.39
N LEU A 263 -13.43 54.93 -11.70
CA LEU A 263 -14.88 55.13 -11.90
C LEU A 263 -15.30 56.56 -11.57
N LYS A 264 -14.85 57.12 -10.45
CA LYS A 264 -15.09 58.50 -10.08
C LYS A 264 -14.56 59.50 -11.14
N ALA A 265 -13.37 59.24 -11.68
CA ALA A 265 -12.77 60.04 -12.71
C ALA A 265 -13.53 59.96 -14.04
N LEU A 266 -14.03 58.79 -14.42
CA LEU A 266 -14.81 58.57 -15.61
C LEU A 266 -16.24 59.18 -15.53
N ASP A 267 -16.81 59.24 -14.34
CA ASP A 267 -18.12 59.88 -14.10
C ASP A 267 -18.01 61.42 -14.16
N ALA A 268 -16.87 62.02 -13.85
CA ALA A 268 -16.60 63.46 -13.92
C ALA A 268 -15.55 63.81 -15.00
N LEU A 269 -15.54 63.08 -16.12
CA LEU A 269 -14.45 63.08 -17.09
C LEU A 269 -14.09 64.49 -17.61
N ASP A 270 -15.11 65.28 -17.98
CA ASP A 270 -14.89 66.64 -18.50
C ASP A 270 -14.23 67.56 -17.46
N ALA A 271 -14.65 67.47 -16.22
CA ALA A 271 -14.05 68.20 -15.11
C ALA A 271 -12.61 67.78 -14.84
N VAL A 272 -12.32 66.48 -14.88
CA VAL A 272 -10.97 65.94 -14.74
C VAL A 272 -10.03 66.42 -15.83
N ILE A 273 -10.47 66.37 -17.11
CA ILE A 273 -9.67 66.86 -18.24
C ILE A 273 -9.43 68.37 -18.14
N ALA A 274 -10.45 69.16 -17.79
CA ALA A 274 -10.31 70.61 -17.60
C ALA A 274 -9.32 70.96 -16.53
N LEU A 275 -9.39 70.26 -15.37
CA LEU A 275 -8.49 70.45 -14.22
C LEU A 275 -7.04 70.07 -14.57
N ILE A 276 -6.80 68.95 -15.22
CA ILE A 276 -5.45 68.53 -15.63
C ILE A 276 -4.83 69.52 -16.60
N ARG A 277 -5.60 70.03 -17.57
CA ARG A 277 -5.15 71.05 -18.56
C ARG A 277 -4.86 72.42 -17.91
N ALA A 278 -5.57 72.79 -16.84
CA ALA A 278 -5.39 74.03 -16.14
C ALA A 278 -4.23 74.01 -15.13
N SER A 279 -3.74 72.83 -14.74
CA SER A 279 -2.67 72.65 -13.79
C SER A 279 -1.31 72.86 -14.44
N ALA A 280 -0.43 73.62 -13.76
CA ALA A 280 0.92 73.92 -14.25
C ALA A 280 1.91 72.78 -13.99
N THR A 281 1.64 71.95 -12.98
CA THR A 281 2.48 70.80 -12.58
C THR A 281 1.61 69.58 -12.27
N SER A 282 2.19 68.37 -12.37
CA SER A 282 1.50 67.13 -12.01
C SER A 282 1.11 67.09 -10.54
N GLU A 283 1.87 67.78 -9.68
CA GLU A 283 1.57 67.92 -8.24
C GLU A 283 0.28 68.69 -8.00
N GLN A 284 0.14 69.87 -8.70
CA GLN A 284 -1.10 70.64 -8.66
C GLN A 284 -2.29 69.90 -9.22
N ALA A 285 -2.08 69.14 -10.30
CA ALA A 285 -3.13 68.27 -10.87
C ALA A 285 -3.58 67.18 -9.89
N ARG A 286 -2.63 66.53 -9.22
CA ARG A 286 -2.90 65.52 -8.18
C ARG A 286 -3.72 66.10 -7.02
N GLU A 287 -3.27 67.22 -6.43
CA GLU A 287 -3.99 67.87 -5.34
C GLU A 287 -5.38 68.34 -5.76
N GLY A 288 -5.51 68.83 -6.99
CA GLY A 288 -6.80 69.23 -7.57
C GLY A 288 -7.75 68.05 -7.74
N LEU A 289 -7.23 66.89 -8.23
CA LEU A 289 -8.02 65.65 -8.40
C LEU A 289 -8.48 65.10 -7.04
N MET A 290 -7.60 65.13 -6.05
CA MET A 290 -7.94 64.69 -4.67
C MET A 290 -9.13 65.52 -4.10
N LYS A 291 -9.14 66.81 -4.32
CA LYS A 291 -10.25 67.68 -3.90
C LYS A 291 -11.52 67.55 -4.75
N LEU A 292 -11.36 67.44 -6.06
CA LEU A 292 -12.48 67.37 -6.99
C LEU A 292 -13.29 66.07 -6.86
N LEU A 293 -12.58 64.92 -6.73
CA LEU A 293 -13.18 63.59 -6.78
C LEU A 293 -13.30 62.95 -5.39
N GLU A 294 -12.81 63.60 -4.35
CA GLU A 294 -12.69 63.03 -3.00
C GLU A 294 -11.96 61.67 -3.04
N VAL A 295 -10.77 61.67 -3.66
CA VAL A 295 -9.87 60.51 -3.77
C VAL A 295 -8.59 60.76 -3.03
N ASP A 296 -7.90 59.67 -2.68
CA ASP A 296 -6.60 59.75 -2.06
C ASP A 296 -5.45 59.90 -3.09
N GLU A 297 -4.23 60.03 -2.56
CA GLU A 297 -3.05 60.25 -3.39
C GLU A 297 -2.76 59.11 -4.34
N LEU A 298 -2.98 57.82 -3.90
CA LEU A 298 -2.76 56.63 -4.70
C LEU A 298 -3.75 56.60 -5.90
N GLN A 299 -5.01 56.90 -5.63
CA GLN A 299 -6.05 56.98 -6.67
C GLN A 299 -5.79 58.16 -7.64
N ALA A 300 -5.40 59.34 -7.10
CA ALA A 300 -5.09 60.52 -7.92
C ALA A 300 -3.88 60.26 -8.85
N ASN A 301 -2.82 59.65 -8.35
CA ASN A 301 -1.67 59.25 -9.16
C ASN A 301 -2.09 58.22 -10.26
N ALA A 302 -2.87 57.20 -9.90
CA ALA A 302 -3.37 56.23 -10.86
C ALA A 302 -4.25 56.86 -11.98
N ILE A 303 -5.06 57.88 -11.62
CA ILE A 303 -5.85 58.67 -12.59
C ILE A 303 -4.94 59.43 -13.56
N LEU A 304 -3.87 60.09 -13.03
CA LEU A 304 -2.90 60.79 -13.86
C LEU A 304 -2.12 59.87 -14.81
N ASP A 305 -1.83 58.67 -14.39
CA ASP A 305 -1.15 57.63 -15.20
C ASP A 305 -2.08 56.86 -16.14
N MET A 306 -3.40 57.17 -16.12
CA MET A 306 -4.37 56.51 -16.93
C MET A 306 -4.18 56.80 -18.41
N GLN A 307 -4.08 55.74 -19.23
CA GLN A 307 -3.93 55.88 -20.67
C GLN A 307 -5.24 56.38 -21.28
N LEU A 308 -5.15 57.34 -22.23
CA LEU A 308 -6.30 57.93 -22.92
C LEU A 308 -7.26 56.90 -23.60
N ARG A 309 -6.73 55.77 -24.04
CA ARG A 309 -7.56 54.67 -24.60
C ARG A 309 -8.61 54.13 -23.61
N ARG A 310 -8.37 54.22 -22.33
CA ARG A 310 -9.30 53.74 -21.27
C ARG A 310 -10.53 54.65 -21.10
N LEU A 311 -10.54 55.81 -21.74
CA LEU A 311 -11.69 56.70 -21.76
C LEU A 311 -12.78 56.27 -22.75
N ALA A 312 -12.51 55.29 -23.65
CA ALA A 312 -13.50 54.77 -24.59
C ALA A 312 -14.62 54.02 -23.85
N ALA A 313 -15.84 54.09 -24.35
CA ALA A 313 -17.03 53.53 -23.72
C ALA A 313 -16.91 52.01 -23.43
N LEU A 314 -16.29 51.26 -24.34
CA LEU A 314 -16.04 49.80 -24.13
C LEU A 314 -15.02 49.53 -22.99
N GLU A 315 -14.02 50.35 -22.82
CA GLU A 315 -13.03 50.20 -21.76
C GLU A 315 -13.61 50.61 -20.40
N ARG A 316 -14.52 51.61 -20.39
CA ARG A 316 -15.29 51.96 -19.18
C ARG A 316 -16.10 50.76 -18.67
N GLN A 317 -16.80 50.04 -19.55
CA GLN A 317 -17.58 48.88 -19.16
C GLN A 317 -16.69 47.79 -18.58
N LYS A 318 -15.52 47.54 -19.15
CA LYS A 318 -14.55 46.57 -18.58
C LYS A 318 -14.09 46.94 -17.18
N ILE A 319 -13.91 48.25 -16.91
CA ILE A 319 -13.54 48.71 -15.55
C ILE A 319 -14.68 48.46 -14.56
N ILE A 320 -15.91 48.68 -14.95
CA ILE A 320 -17.09 48.40 -14.12
C ILE A 320 -17.20 46.90 -13.86
N ASP A 321 -17.13 46.07 -14.89
CA ASP A 321 -17.23 44.61 -14.77
C ASP A 321 -16.09 44.03 -13.89
N GLU A 322 -14.85 44.57 -14.05
CA GLU A 322 -13.71 44.20 -13.20
C GLU A 322 -13.95 44.57 -11.73
N PHE A 323 -14.45 45.80 -11.49
CA PHE A 323 -14.74 46.27 -10.13
C PHE A 323 -15.83 45.45 -9.44
N GLU A 324 -16.95 45.15 -10.16
CA GLU A 324 -18.04 44.35 -9.63
C GLU A 324 -17.55 42.91 -9.28
N THR A 325 -16.76 42.31 -10.17
CA THR A 325 -16.17 41.00 -9.97
C THR A 325 -15.27 40.99 -8.72
N LEU A 326 -14.38 41.98 -8.61
CA LEU A 326 -13.50 42.11 -7.44
C LEU A 326 -14.28 42.31 -6.13
N MET A 327 -15.37 43.10 -6.17
CA MET A 327 -16.19 43.32 -4.96
C MET A 327 -16.91 42.05 -4.53
N ALA A 328 -17.35 41.21 -5.47
CA ALA A 328 -17.92 39.90 -5.18
C ALA A 328 -16.86 38.98 -4.55
N GLU A 329 -15.68 38.90 -5.14
CA GLU A 329 -14.56 38.10 -4.63
C GLU A 329 -14.08 38.57 -3.25
N ILE A 330 -13.99 39.90 -3.02
CA ILE A 330 -13.67 40.49 -1.70
C ILE A 330 -14.69 40.07 -0.65
N LYS A 331 -15.97 40.05 -1.01
CA LYS A 331 -17.04 39.60 -0.10
C LYS A 331 -16.86 38.13 0.27
N GLU A 332 -16.57 37.26 -0.69
CA GLU A 332 -16.31 35.84 -0.46
C GLU A 332 -15.08 35.63 0.44
N LEU A 333 -13.97 36.32 0.16
CA LEU A 333 -12.77 36.23 0.99
C LEU A 333 -13.02 36.69 2.43
N LYS A 334 -13.85 37.73 2.63
CA LYS A 334 -14.25 38.18 3.98
C LYS A 334 -15.12 37.14 4.70
N ILE A 335 -15.95 36.41 4.00
CA ILE A 335 -16.72 35.29 4.58
C ILE A 335 -15.77 34.20 5.05
N ILE A 336 -14.80 33.77 4.21
CA ILE A 336 -13.82 32.75 4.56
C ILE A 336 -13.02 33.13 5.82
N LEU A 337 -12.61 34.40 5.95
CA LEU A 337 -11.87 34.87 7.12
C LEU A 337 -12.67 34.79 8.43
N ASN A 338 -13.97 34.96 8.38
CA ASN A 338 -14.84 35.05 9.55
C ASN A 338 -15.59 33.76 9.87
N ASP A 339 -15.54 32.75 8.98
CA ASP A 339 -16.27 31.50 9.13
C ASP A 339 -15.31 30.29 9.22
N PRO A 340 -15.08 29.73 10.43
CA PRO A 340 -14.28 28.52 10.60
C PRO A 340 -14.84 27.31 9.84
N ALA A 341 -16.14 27.25 9.56
CA ALA A 341 -16.73 26.16 8.79
C ALA A 341 -16.31 26.27 7.31
N ALA A 342 -16.30 27.47 6.73
CA ALA A 342 -15.81 27.72 5.38
C ALA A 342 -14.32 27.35 5.23
N GLN A 343 -13.50 27.69 6.23
CA GLN A 343 -12.08 27.31 6.24
C GLN A 343 -11.89 25.80 6.22
N ARG A 344 -12.61 25.06 7.07
CA ARG A 344 -12.58 23.59 7.08
C ARG A 344 -13.06 22.96 5.77
N LEU A 345 -14.07 23.55 5.15
CA LEU A 345 -14.58 23.08 3.85
C LEU A 345 -13.51 23.19 2.75
N ILE A 346 -12.78 24.31 2.71
CA ILE A 346 -11.69 24.52 1.74
C ILE A 346 -10.60 23.44 1.94
N ILE A 347 -10.17 23.18 3.18
CA ILE A 347 -9.18 22.13 3.46
C ILE A 347 -9.69 20.77 2.94
N LYS A 348 -10.95 20.47 3.21
CA LYS A 348 -11.57 19.20 2.80
C LYS A 348 -11.59 19.03 1.28
N GLU A 349 -11.99 20.09 0.55
CA GLU A 349 -12.06 20.07 -0.91
C GLU A 349 -10.67 19.97 -1.54
N GLU A 350 -9.72 20.76 -1.09
CA GLU A 350 -8.34 20.75 -1.59
C GLU A 350 -7.65 19.40 -1.32
N LEU A 351 -7.83 18.84 -0.13
CA LEU A 351 -7.27 17.54 0.21
C LEU A 351 -7.93 16.40 -0.58
N LYS A 352 -9.24 16.50 -0.85
CA LYS A 352 -9.96 15.56 -1.71
C LYS A 352 -9.43 15.59 -3.14
N GLU A 353 -9.25 16.79 -3.72
CA GLU A 353 -8.66 16.95 -5.05
C GLU A 353 -7.29 16.24 -5.16
N ILE A 354 -6.43 16.41 -4.15
CA ILE A 354 -5.12 15.78 -4.10
C ILE A 354 -5.24 14.26 -3.96
N ALA A 355 -6.12 13.77 -3.09
CA ALA A 355 -6.33 12.35 -2.90
C ALA A 355 -6.90 11.66 -4.15
N ASP A 356 -7.82 12.33 -4.88
CA ASP A 356 -8.41 11.82 -6.12
C ASP A 356 -7.37 11.79 -7.26
N LYS A 357 -6.50 12.80 -7.33
CA LYS A 357 -5.52 12.94 -8.41
C LYS A 357 -4.26 12.10 -8.22
N TYR A 358 -3.77 11.96 -6.99
CA TYR A 358 -2.47 11.35 -6.68
C TYR A 358 -2.57 10.11 -5.79
N GLY A 359 -3.75 9.81 -5.25
CA GLY A 359 -3.95 8.65 -4.40
C GLY A 359 -3.92 7.35 -5.20
N ASP A 360 -3.22 6.37 -4.66
CA ASP A 360 -3.13 5.01 -5.17
C ASP A 360 -3.72 4.01 -4.19
N ASP A 361 -3.85 2.76 -4.62
CA ASP A 361 -4.30 1.68 -3.76
C ASP A 361 -3.16 1.28 -2.81
N ARG A 362 -3.56 0.76 -1.64
CA ARG A 362 -2.61 0.27 -0.64
C ARG A 362 -1.66 -0.78 -1.25
N ARG A 363 -0.38 -0.59 -1.03
CA ARG A 363 0.70 -1.44 -1.54
C ARG A 363 1.07 -2.54 -0.55
N THR A 364 1.15 -2.21 0.74
CA THR A 364 1.54 -3.14 1.81
C THR A 364 0.33 -3.91 2.32
N GLN A 365 0.41 -5.23 2.32
CA GLN A 365 -0.62 -6.10 2.87
C GLN A 365 -0.50 -6.16 4.40
N ILE A 366 -1.63 -6.16 5.09
CA ILE A 366 -1.68 -6.35 6.55
C ILE A 366 -2.43 -7.64 6.81
N ILE A 367 -1.74 -8.61 7.40
CA ILE A 367 -2.33 -9.91 7.73
C ILE A 367 -2.53 -10.04 9.23
N ALA A 368 -3.65 -10.66 9.60
CA ALA A 368 -3.89 -11.03 10.99
C ALA A 368 -2.94 -12.19 11.35
N GLY A 369 -2.25 -12.11 12.49
CA GLY A 369 -1.45 -13.22 12.96
C GLY A 369 -0.53 -12.81 14.10
N GLU A 370 -0.33 -13.74 14.98
CA GLU A 370 0.81 -13.79 15.87
C GLU A 370 2.04 -14.22 15.06
N SER A 371 3.22 -14.11 15.64
CA SER A 371 4.53 -14.39 15.04
C SER A 371 4.72 -15.72 14.29
N ASP A 372 3.73 -16.60 14.31
CA ASP A 372 3.70 -17.92 13.67
C ASP A 372 2.86 -17.95 12.38
N LEU A 373 3.11 -17.03 11.45
CA LEU A 373 2.58 -17.21 10.11
C LEU A 373 3.04 -18.55 9.54
N SER A 374 2.08 -19.39 9.19
CA SER A 374 2.34 -20.54 8.36
C SER A 374 2.76 -20.05 6.96
N VAL A 375 3.58 -20.82 6.25
CA VAL A 375 3.95 -20.51 4.86
C VAL A 375 2.70 -20.38 3.97
N GLU A 376 1.60 -20.96 4.39
CA GLU A 376 0.28 -20.90 3.72
C GLU A 376 -0.25 -19.48 3.59
N ASP A 377 -0.02 -18.63 4.62
CA ASP A 377 -0.49 -17.25 4.61
C ASP A 377 0.27 -16.37 3.60
N LEU A 378 1.41 -16.85 3.12
CA LEU A 378 2.26 -16.18 2.14
C LEU A 378 1.98 -16.62 0.69
N ILE A 379 1.16 -17.67 0.50
CA ILE A 379 0.89 -18.23 -0.82
C ILE A 379 -0.50 -17.78 -1.28
N PRO A 380 -0.61 -17.15 -2.46
CA PRO A 380 -1.91 -16.76 -3.01
C PRO A 380 -2.85 -17.96 -3.10
N ASN A 381 -4.08 -17.81 -2.58
CA ASN A 381 -5.11 -18.80 -2.75
C ASN A 381 -5.60 -18.77 -4.22
N GLN A 382 -5.25 -19.79 -5.01
CA GLN A 382 -5.59 -19.86 -6.43
C GLN A 382 -5.92 -21.31 -6.83
N ASP A 383 -6.77 -21.44 -7.84
CA ASP A 383 -7.10 -22.73 -8.40
C ASP A 383 -5.95 -23.29 -9.22
N VAL A 384 -5.59 -24.52 -8.94
CA VAL A 384 -4.55 -25.27 -9.66
C VAL A 384 -5.08 -26.64 -10.07
N VAL A 385 -4.47 -27.20 -11.10
CA VAL A 385 -4.68 -28.59 -11.53
C VAL A 385 -3.58 -29.44 -10.92
N VAL A 386 -3.97 -30.38 -10.09
CA VAL A 386 -3.08 -31.40 -9.52
C VAL A 386 -3.02 -32.58 -10.46
N THR A 387 -1.81 -33.01 -10.80
CA THR A 387 -1.56 -34.19 -11.65
C THR A 387 -0.62 -35.14 -10.91
N ILE A 388 -1.05 -36.40 -10.73
CA ILE A 388 -0.24 -37.43 -10.08
C ILE A 388 -0.23 -38.65 -10.97
N THR A 389 0.97 -39.20 -11.22
CA THR A 389 1.14 -40.40 -12.05
C THR A 389 1.20 -41.67 -11.19
N ARG A 390 0.95 -42.82 -11.78
CA ARG A 390 1.10 -44.12 -11.13
C ARG A 390 2.52 -44.36 -10.62
N GLY A 391 3.52 -43.86 -11.34
CA GLY A 391 4.91 -43.89 -10.93
C GLY A 391 5.27 -42.94 -9.78
N GLY A 392 4.27 -42.25 -9.14
CA GLY A 392 4.45 -41.39 -7.98
C GLY A 392 4.99 -40.00 -8.30
N TYR A 393 4.94 -39.54 -9.55
CA TYR A 393 5.31 -38.15 -9.88
C TYR A 393 4.11 -37.23 -9.72
N ALA A 394 4.27 -36.16 -8.94
CA ALA A 394 3.22 -35.20 -8.68
C ALA A 394 3.65 -33.79 -9.11
N LYS A 395 2.68 -32.99 -9.52
CA LYS A 395 2.83 -31.57 -9.79
C LYS A 395 1.52 -30.83 -9.59
N ARG A 396 1.61 -29.52 -9.40
CA ARG A 396 0.50 -28.57 -9.56
C ARG A 396 0.78 -27.65 -10.75
N THR A 397 -0.25 -27.24 -11.45
CA THR A 397 -0.17 -26.34 -12.61
C THR A 397 -1.31 -25.34 -12.49
N LYS A 398 -1.05 -24.05 -12.72
CA LYS A 398 -2.09 -23.01 -12.67
C LYS A 398 -3.26 -23.37 -13.60
N ALA A 399 -4.48 -23.26 -13.11
CA ALA A 399 -5.68 -23.67 -13.86
C ALA A 399 -5.88 -22.86 -15.15
N ASP A 400 -5.44 -21.60 -15.17
CA ASP A 400 -5.52 -20.69 -16.33
C ASP A 400 -4.68 -21.15 -17.53
N LEU A 401 -3.67 -22.02 -17.31
CA LEU A 401 -2.90 -22.66 -18.39
C LEU A 401 -3.69 -23.74 -19.13
N TYR A 402 -4.84 -24.19 -18.60
CA TYR A 402 -5.75 -25.14 -19.21
C TYR A 402 -6.95 -24.39 -19.82
N ARG A 403 -6.71 -23.70 -20.94
CA ARG A 403 -7.78 -22.99 -21.67
C ARG A 403 -8.72 -23.96 -22.36
N SER A 404 -10.03 -23.66 -22.36
CA SER A 404 -11.02 -24.41 -23.13
C SER A 404 -10.67 -24.36 -24.61
N GLN A 405 -10.65 -25.51 -25.27
CA GLN A 405 -10.43 -25.61 -26.71
C GLN A 405 -11.77 -25.68 -27.47
N ARG A 406 -11.81 -25.02 -28.63
CA ARG A 406 -12.96 -25.16 -29.55
C ARG A 406 -12.93 -26.52 -30.24
N ARG A 407 -14.06 -26.97 -30.76
CA ARG A 407 -14.17 -28.19 -31.59
C ARG A 407 -13.12 -28.16 -32.71
N GLY A 408 -12.32 -29.25 -32.83
CA GLY A 408 -11.23 -29.34 -33.79
C GLY A 408 -9.83 -28.97 -33.29
N GLY A 409 -9.67 -28.60 -32.02
CA GLY A 409 -8.36 -28.37 -31.41
C GLY A 409 -7.52 -29.66 -31.30
N LYS A 410 -6.18 -29.54 -31.45
CA LYS A 410 -5.23 -30.68 -31.43
C LYS A 410 -5.04 -31.33 -30.04
N GLY A 411 -5.85 -30.97 -29.04
CA GLY A 411 -5.64 -31.39 -27.67
C GLY A 411 -4.39 -30.74 -27.03
N VAL A 412 -4.21 -30.91 -25.72
CA VAL A 412 -3.05 -30.42 -25.00
C VAL A 412 -2.43 -31.55 -24.18
N LYS A 413 -1.10 -31.63 -24.20
CA LYS A 413 -0.36 -32.60 -23.41
C LYS A 413 -0.38 -32.14 -21.95
N GLY A 414 -0.87 -32.96 -21.03
CA GLY A 414 -1.03 -32.65 -19.62
C GLY A 414 0.19 -32.99 -18.74
N ALA A 415 1.08 -33.88 -19.20
CA ALA A 415 2.30 -34.25 -18.47
C ALA A 415 3.33 -34.90 -19.43
N ALA A 416 4.62 -34.78 -19.10
CA ALA A 416 5.67 -35.63 -19.69
C ALA A 416 5.79 -36.90 -18.84
N LEU A 417 5.41 -38.03 -19.41
CA LEU A 417 5.45 -39.33 -18.73
C LEU A 417 6.76 -40.06 -19.00
N LYS A 418 7.20 -40.94 -18.08
CA LYS A 418 8.17 -42.00 -18.39
C LYS A 418 7.53 -43.05 -19.29
N GLN A 419 8.40 -43.87 -19.90
CA GLN A 419 7.95 -45.05 -20.60
C GLN A 419 7.18 -45.92 -19.59
N ASP A 420 5.94 -46.32 -19.93
CA ASP A 420 5.02 -47.12 -19.11
C ASP A 420 4.40 -46.44 -17.87
N ASP A 421 4.51 -45.12 -17.71
CA ASP A 421 3.82 -44.34 -16.66
C ASP A 421 2.52 -43.73 -17.20
N ILE A 422 1.49 -43.65 -16.38
CA ILE A 422 0.19 -43.06 -16.72
C ILE A 422 -0.24 -42.03 -15.65
N VAL A 423 -1.02 -41.01 -16.06
CA VAL A 423 -1.69 -40.13 -15.13
C VAL A 423 -2.85 -40.87 -14.46
N GLU A 424 -2.78 -41.00 -13.14
CA GLU A 424 -3.77 -41.72 -12.34
C GLU A 424 -4.74 -40.79 -11.63
N HIS A 425 -4.23 -39.65 -11.12
CA HIS A 425 -5.05 -38.61 -10.50
C HIS A 425 -4.89 -37.28 -11.22
N PHE A 426 -6.03 -36.70 -11.61
CA PHE A 426 -6.10 -35.42 -12.29
C PHE A 426 -7.36 -34.69 -11.82
N PHE A 427 -7.19 -33.61 -11.02
CA PHE A 427 -8.29 -32.84 -10.44
C PHE A 427 -7.90 -31.40 -10.17
N THR A 428 -8.90 -30.53 -9.99
CA THR A 428 -8.71 -29.14 -9.58
C THR A 428 -8.76 -29.05 -8.06
N ALA A 429 -7.91 -28.22 -7.49
CA ALA A 429 -7.87 -27.93 -6.06
C ALA A 429 -7.39 -26.51 -5.84
N SER A 430 -7.71 -25.91 -4.68
CA SER A 430 -7.08 -24.67 -4.25
C SER A 430 -5.67 -24.94 -3.74
N THR A 431 -4.77 -23.97 -3.88
CA THR A 431 -3.41 -24.04 -3.33
C THR A 431 -3.39 -24.30 -1.82
N HIS A 432 -4.45 -23.92 -1.11
CA HIS A 432 -4.57 -24.08 0.36
C HIS A 432 -5.31 -25.36 0.78
N ASP A 433 -5.81 -26.15 -0.16
CA ASP A 433 -6.46 -27.43 0.16
C ASP A 433 -5.47 -28.46 0.70
N TRP A 434 -5.98 -29.39 1.50
CA TRP A 434 -5.22 -30.55 1.93
C TRP A 434 -5.37 -31.69 0.92
N LEU A 435 -4.29 -32.45 0.76
CA LEU A 435 -4.26 -33.74 0.06
C LEU A 435 -3.94 -34.83 1.06
N LEU A 436 -4.79 -35.85 1.12
CA LEU A 436 -4.51 -37.10 1.80
C LEU A 436 -4.01 -38.14 0.80
N PHE A 437 -2.80 -38.64 1.02
CA PHE A 437 -2.18 -39.71 0.26
C PHE A 437 -2.30 -41.00 1.03
N LEU A 438 -3.13 -41.91 0.53
CA LEU A 438 -3.24 -43.26 1.10
C LEU A 438 -2.28 -44.18 0.36
N THR A 439 -1.53 -44.98 1.09
CA THR A 439 -0.58 -45.93 0.54
C THR A 439 -1.14 -47.34 0.53
N ASN A 440 -0.58 -48.19 -0.35
CA ASN A 440 -0.89 -49.62 -0.41
C ASN A 440 -0.66 -50.35 0.94
N GLN A 441 0.23 -49.78 1.81
CA GLN A 441 0.52 -50.34 3.13
C GLN A 441 -0.43 -49.82 4.25
N GLY A 442 -1.55 -49.19 3.89
CA GLY A 442 -2.57 -48.75 4.84
C GLY A 442 -2.20 -47.50 5.66
N ARG A 443 -1.28 -46.69 5.18
CA ARG A 443 -0.88 -45.43 5.83
C ARG A 443 -1.46 -44.25 5.09
N VAL A 444 -1.73 -43.17 5.85
CA VAL A 444 -2.16 -41.87 5.33
C VAL A 444 -1.07 -40.83 5.61
N TYR A 445 -0.68 -40.13 4.57
CA TYR A 445 0.16 -38.94 4.64
C TYR A 445 -0.64 -37.71 4.24
N ARG A 446 -0.31 -36.57 4.80
CA ARG A 446 -0.99 -35.31 4.52
C ARG A 446 -0.01 -34.26 4.00
N ALA A 447 -0.38 -33.56 2.94
CA ALA A 447 0.35 -32.41 2.41
C ALA A 447 -0.63 -31.35 1.92
N LYS A 448 -0.19 -30.09 1.92
CA LYS A 448 -0.94 -29.02 1.26
C LYS A 448 -0.69 -29.05 -0.25
N VAL A 449 -1.69 -28.62 -1.03
CA VAL A 449 -1.54 -28.53 -2.49
C VAL A 449 -0.37 -27.63 -2.88
N HIS A 450 -0.12 -26.53 -2.13
CA HIS A 450 1.00 -25.64 -2.40
C HIS A 450 2.38 -26.26 -2.12
N GLU A 451 2.47 -27.33 -1.37
CA GLU A 451 3.72 -28.08 -1.15
C GLU A 451 4.10 -28.95 -2.37
N LEU A 452 3.14 -29.23 -3.26
CA LEU A 452 3.44 -29.88 -4.54
C LEU A 452 4.27 -28.96 -5.43
N PRO A 453 5.22 -29.50 -6.21
CA PRO A 453 6.04 -28.73 -7.13
C PRO A 453 5.17 -27.98 -8.15
N ASP A 454 5.38 -26.67 -8.27
CA ASP A 454 4.81 -25.85 -9.32
C ASP A 454 5.53 -26.14 -10.62
N ALA A 455 4.82 -26.58 -11.63
CA ALA A 455 5.42 -27.00 -12.88
C ALA A 455 4.51 -26.69 -14.07
N GLY A 456 5.12 -26.34 -15.19
CA GLY A 456 4.40 -26.13 -16.43
C GLY A 456 3.61 -27.38 -16.87
N ARG A 457 2.62 -27.16 -17.74
CA ARG A 457 1.71 -28.21 -18.22
C ARG A 457 2.46 -29.43 -18.77
N ASP A 458 3.55 -29.22 -19.51
CA ASP A 458 4.32 -30.27 -20.17
C ASP A 458 5.43 -30.89 -19.31
N ALA A 459 5.60 -30.42 -18.06
CA ALA A 459 6.60 -30.93 -17.15
C ALA A 459 6.15 -32.24 -16.47
N ARG A 460 7.11 -33.05 -16.02
CA ARG A 460 6.84 -34.31 -15.29
C ARG A 460 6.41 -34.09 -13.85
N GLY A 461 6.93 -33.04 -13.17
CA GLY A 461 6.86 -32.88 -11.72
C GLY A 461 7.96 -33.63 -10.96
N GLN A 462 7.79 -33.82 -9.66
CA GLN A 462 8.72 -34.51 -8.77
C GLN A 462 8.07 -35.73 -8.14
N HIS A 463 8.90 -36.68 -7.74
CA HIS A 463 8.40 -37.88 -7.07
C HIS A 463 7.94 -37.55 -5.64
N VAL A 464 6.76 -38.00 -5.24
CA VAL A 464 6.13 -37.70 -3.95
C VAL A 464 6.96 -38.16 -2.74
N ALA A 465 7.83 -39.14 -2.90
CA ALA A 465 8.76 -39.56 -1.84
C ALA A 465 9.78 -38.46 -1.46
N ASN A 466 9.94 -37.42 -2.27
CA ASN A 466 10.73 -36.24 -1.91
C ASN A 466 9.94 -35.27 -1.01
N LEU A 467 8.61 -35.39 -1.00
CA LEU A 467 7.70 -34.56 -0.21
C LEU A 467 7.21 -35.29 1.05
N LEU A 468 6.92 -36.57 0.94
CA LEU A 468 6.34 -37.40 1.98
C LEU A 468 7.35 -38.46 2.41
N ALA A 469 7.45 -38.72 3.72
CA ALA A 469 8.37 -39.69 4.30
C ALA A 469 7.85 -41.13 4.12
N PHE A 470 7.69 -41.58 2.87
CA PHE A 470 7.25 -42.93 2.55
C PHE A 470 8.23 -43.97 3.09
N LYS A 471 7.69 -45.11 3.56
CA LYS A 471 8.48 -46.28 3.91
C LYS A 471 8.93 -47.03 2.64
N PRO A 472 9.93 -47.92 2.77
CA PRO A 472 10.30 -48.78 1.64
C PRO A 472 9.10 -49.56 1.06
N ASN A 473 8.97 -49.58 -0.26
CA ASN A 473 7.90 -50.25 -1.01
C ASN A 473 6.49 -49.67 -0.79
N GLU A 474 6.33 -48.47 -0.22
CA GLU A 474 5.06 -47.77 -0.22
C GLU A 474 4.80 -47.12 -1.60
N THR A 475 3.60 -47.34 -2.11
CA THR A 475 3.07 -46.72 -3.33
C THR A 475 1.73 -46.06 -3.04
N ILE A 476 1.36 -45.04 -3.84
CA ILE A 476 0.07 -44.38 -3.69
C ILE A 476 -1.03 -45.31 -4.15
N ALA A 477 -2.03 -45.55 -3.29
CA ALA A 477 -3.24 -46.29 -3.62
C ALA A 477 -4.41 -45.34 -3.91
N SER A 478 -4.49 -44.20 -3.25
CA SER A 478 -5.53 -43.20 -3.50
C SER A 478 -5.06 -41.80 -3.04
N VAL A 479 -5.60 -40.75 -3.70
CA VAL A 479 -5.38 -39.35 -3.30
C VAL A 479 -6.73 -38.67 -3.19
N ILE A 480 -6.94 -37.97 -2.07
CA ILE A 480 -8.20 -37.28 -1.75
C ILE A 480 -7.89 -35.82 -1.45
N GLY A 481 -8.53 -34.91 -2.19
CA GLY A 481 -8.48 -33.48 -1.91
C GLY A 481 -9.54 -33.10 -0.87
N ILE A 482 -9.15 -32.29 0.12
CA ILE A 482 -10.02 -31.86 1.22
C ILE A 482 -9.93 -30.34 1.35
N ASN A 483 -11.06 -29.67 1.15
CA ASN A 483 -11.18 -28.21 1.41
C ASN A 483 -11.45 -27.96 2.89
N ASP A 484 -12.35 -28.75 3.47
CA ASP A 484 -12.64 -28.78 4.90
C ASP A 484 -13.02 -30.20 5.34
N TYR A 485 -12.86 -30.49 6.64
CA TYR A 485 -13.19 -31.78 7.21
C TYR A 485 -14.68 -31.97 7.54
N ALA A 486 -15.51 -30.94 7.38
CA ALA A 486 -16.93 -30.98 7.72
C ALA A 486 -17.82 -31.40 6.54
N SER A 487 -17.45 -31.05 5.32
CA SER A 487 -18.23 -31.33 4.10
C SER A 487 -18.32 -32.81 3.79
N LEU A 488 -17.23 -33.56 4.03
CA LEU A 488 -17.15 -35.01 3.81
C LEU A 488 -16.64 -35.70 5.09
N PRO A 489 -17.51 -35.96 6.07
CA PRO A 489 -17.10 -36.28 7.44
C PRO A 489 -16.48 -37.67 7.62
N TYR A 490 -16.54 -38.55 6.61
CA TYR A 490 -16.03 -39.91 6.74
C TYR A 490 -15.06 -40.27 5.61
N LEU A 491 -14.08 -41.10 5.96
CA LEU A 491 -13.16 -41.77 5.05
C LEU A 491 -13.49 -43.26 5.04
N VAL A 492 -13.69 -43.81 3.86
CA VAL A 492 -13.83 -45.28 3.64
C VAL A 492 -12.59 -45.79 2.93
N ILE A 493 -12.05 -46.90 3.39
CA ILE A 493 -10.87 -47.55 2.86
C ILE A 493 -11.24 -49.00 2.57
N ALA A 494 -10.90 -49.45 1.37
CA ALA A 494 -11.11 -50.86 0.95
C ALA A 494 -9.77 -51.54 0.63
N THR A 495 -9.65 -52.82 1.03
CA THR A 495 -8.45 -53.63 0.79
C THR A 495 -8.69 -54.72 -0.24
N LYS A 496 -7.62 -55.23 -0.84
CA LYS A 496 -7.64 -56.33 -1.81
C LYS A 496 -8.23 -57.61 -1.22
N GLY A 497 -8.04 -57.82 0.10
CA GLY A 497 -8.61 -58.91 0.87
C GLY A 497 -10.09 -58.75 1.23
N GLY A 498 -10.78 -57.72 0.71
CA GLY A 498 -12.21 -57.48 0.93
C GLY A 498 -12.56 -56.84 2.29
N ILE A 499 -11.60 -56.31 3.01
CA ILE A 499 -11.83 -55.55 4.26
C ILE A 499 -12.19 -54.10 3.92
N VAL A 500 -13.29 -53.62 4.52
CA VAL A 500 -13.72 -52.21 4.39
C VAL A 500 -13.77 -51.59 5.77
N LYS A 501 -13.18 -50.41 5.89
CA LYS A 501 -13.19 -49.61 7.12
C LYS A 501 -13.75 -48.23 6.86
N LYS A 502 -14.69 -47.78 7.68
CA LYS A 502 -15.20 -46.39 7.72
C LYS A 502 -14.70 -45.73 8.98
N SER A 503 -14.10 -44.54 8.87
CA SER A 503 -13.59 -43.75 10.00
C SER A 503 -14.00 -42.29 9.83
N PRO A 504 -14.15 -41.52 10.92
CA PRO A 504 -14.26 -40.07 10.84
C PRO A 504 -13.04 -39.47 10.12
N LEU A 505 -13.26 -38.59 9.17
CA LEU A 505 -12.18 -37.96 8.41
C LEU A 505 -11.27 -37.08 9.30
N SER A 506 -11.85 -36.49 10.35
CA SER A 506 -11.12 -35.67 11.35
C SER A 506 -10.02 -36.43 12.12
N GLU A 507 -10.08 -37.77 12.17
CA GLU A 507 -9.01 -38.58 12.80
C GLU A 507 -7.67 -38.49 12.02
N TYR A 508 -7.74 -38.06 10.76
CA TYR A 508 -6.57 -37.90 9.88
C TYR A 508 -6.05 -36.46 9.82
N ASP A 509 -6.67 -35.54 10.57
CA ASP A 509 -6.18 -34.16 10.78
C ASP A 509 -5.05 -34.15 11.81
N SER A 510 -3.87 -34.58 11.39
CA SER A 510 -2.72 -34.71 12.28
C SER A 510 -1.47 -34.09 11.68
N PRO A 511 -0.68 -33.34 12.47
CA PRO A 511 0.57 -32.72 12.03
C PRO A 511 1.75 -33.71 11.86
N ARG A 512 1.54 -35.02 12.05
CA ARG A 512 2.61 -36.04 11.99
C ARG A 512 3.11 -36.23 10.57
N THR A 513 4.35 -35.90 10.31
CA THR A 513 5.02 -36.03 9.00
C THR A 513 5.32 -37.48 8.61
N GLY A 514 5.46 -38.40 9.58
CA GLY A 514 5.73 -39.82 9.34
C GLY A 514 4.51 -40.66 8.95
N GLY A 515 3.36 -40.01 8.67
CA GLY A 515 2.10 -40.67 8.32
C GLY A 515 1.42 -41.38 9.50
N LEU A 516 0.12 -41.63 9.35
CA LEU A 516 -0.74 -42.33 10.30
C LEU A 516 -1.10 -43.72 9.74
N ILE A 517 -1.25 -44.70 10.64
CA ILE A 517 -1.83 -45.98 10.25
C ILE A 517 -3.34 -45.79 10.13
N ALA A 518 -3.87 -45.84 8.91
CA ALA A 518 -5.30 -45.68 8.64
C ALA A 518 -6.05 -47.00 8.76
N ILE A 519 -5.42 -48.08 8.37
CA ILE A 519 -5.94 -49.45 8.48
C ILE A 519 -4.78 -50.43 8.77
N SER A 520 -4.99 -51.37 9.70
CA SER A 520 -4.06 -52.46 9.93
C SER A 520 -4.36 -53.59 8.95
N LEU A 521 -3.39 -53.87 8.10
CA LEU A 521 -3.51 -54.89 7.05
C LEU A 521 -3.11 -56.26 7.58
N LYS A 522 -3.72 -57.31 7.05
CA LYS A 522 -3.24 -58.72 7.22
C LYS A 522 -2.02 -58.96 6.33
N ASP A 523 -1.25 -59.99 6.63
CA ASP A 523 -0.12 -60.36 5.78
C ASP A 523 -0.53 -60.63 4.34
N GLY A 524 0.10 -59.90 3.43
CA GLY A 524 -0.18 -60.00 1.99
C GLY A 524 -1.39 -59.22 1.49
N ASP A 525 -2.10 -58.46 2.36
CA ASP A 525 -3.18 -57.60 1.96
C ASP A 525 -2.67 -56.19 1.63
N GLU A 526 -3.38 -55.49 0.76
CA GLU A 526 -3.04 -54.13 0.30
C GLU A 526 -4.30 -53.26 0.21
N VAL A 527 -4.15 -51.93 0.48
CA VAL A 527 -5.22 -50.97 0.17
C VAL A 527 -5.33 -50.80 -1.34
N VAL A 528 -6.54 -50.90 -1.85
CA VAL A 528 -6.83 -50.73 -3.29
C VAL A 528 -7.56 -49.46 -3.60
N ALA A 529 -8.38 -48.94 -2.69
CA ALA A 529 -9.13 -47.70 -2.90
C ALA A 529 -9.50 -47.05 -1.57
N ALA A 530 -9.68 -45.73 -1.64
CA ALA A 530 -10.29 -44.97 -0.56
C ALA A 530 -11.06 -43.77 -1.12
N SER A 531 -12.12 -43.38 -0.42
CA SER A 531 -12.96 -42.24 -0.77
C SER A 531 -13.47 -41.51 0.46
N ALA A 532 -13.54 -40.19 0.37
CA ALA A 532 -14.25 -39.37 1.36
C ALA A 532 -15.75 -39.41 1.00
N ILE A 533 -16.58 -39.60 2.01
CA ILE A 533 -18.03 -39.78 1.83
C ILE A 533 -18.84 -38.99 2.87
N THR A 534 -20.11 -38.76 2.55
CA THR A 534 -21.11 -38.26 3.49
C THR A 534 -21.72 -39.39 4.32
N ALA A 535 -22.57 -39.05 5.32
CA ALA A 535 -23.31 -40.07 6.08
C ALA A 535 -24.38 -40.82 5.27
N LYS A 536 -24.78 -40.27 4.10
CA LYS A 536 -25.89 -40.76 3.27
C LYS A 536 -25.44 -41.50 2.02
N ASP A 537 -24.12 -41.53 1.76
CA ASP A 537 -23.60 -42.20 0.57
C ASP A 537 -23.63 -43.70 0.73
N GLU A 538 -24.00 -44.40 -0.34
CA GLU A 538 -23.99 -45.85 -0.46
C GLU A 538 -22.74 -46.27 -1.23
N LEU A 539 -22.13 -47.37 -0.81
CA LEU A 539 -20.96 -47.98 -1.45
C LEU A 539 -21.37 -49.26 -2.11
N LEU A 540 -21.13 -49.34 -3.40
CA LEU A 540 -21.18 -50.60 -4.16
C LEU A 540 -19.78 -51.23 -4.18
N LEU A 541 -19.61 -52.38 -3.62
CA LEU A 541 -18.36 -53.17 -3.58
C LEU A 541 -18.39 -54.31 -4.58
#